data_788f2178c371ab4b9d4c14e9f95249bb
#
_entry.id   788f2178c371ab4b9d4c14e9f95249bb
#
_cell.length_a   1.000
_cell.length_b   1.000
_cell.length_c   1.000
_cell.angle_alpha   90.00
_cell.angle_beta   90.00
_cell.angle_gamma   90.00
#
_symmetry.space_group_name_H-M   'P 1'
#
loop_
_entity.id
_entity.type
_entity.pdbx_description
1 polymer ?
#
loop_
_entity_poly.entity_id
_entity_poly.type
_entity_poly.pdbx_seq_one_letter_code
_entity_poly.pdbx_strand_id
1 'polypeptide(L)'
;MKLHEAKLLLNDPTFSIDSITYQELEMDSDYVDVHEDISYSKDNVDLHSHTFFEILFCQSGSLQYMVGNTRYQLVKNSIVCIPPGVSHCPLYLEQLSEPYRRTVMWISNKIYHQ
;
A
#
# COMPACT_ATOMS: atom_id res chain seq x y z
N MET A 1 3.41 -14.63 -2.24
CA MET A 1 2.35 -14.47 -3.25
C MET A 1 2.67 -13.28 -4.15
N LYS A 2 2.61 -13.45 -5.44
CA LYS A 2 2.85 -12.38 -6.40
C LYS A 2 1.67 -11.39 -6.40
N LEU A 3 1.97 -10.12 -6.69
CA LEU A 3 0.97 -9.06 -6.70
C LEU A 3 -0.23 -9.37 -7.59
N HIS A 4 0.00 -9.87 -8.81
CA HIS A 4 -1.10 -10.17 -9.73
C HIS A 4 -2.00 -11.30 -9.23
N GLU A 5 -1.44 -12.27 -8.50
CA GLU A 5 -2.22 -13.34 -7.86
C GLU A 5 -3.10 -12.78 -6.75
N ALA A 6 -2.55 -11.87 -5.94
CA ALA A 6 -3.30 -11.22 -4.87
C ALA A 6 -4.46 -10.41 -5.43
N LYS A 7 -4.26 -9.69 -6.53
CA LYS A 7 -5.33 -8.91 -7.17
C LYS A 7 -6.46 -9.78 -7.69
N LEU A 8 -6.17 -10.96 -8.20
CA LEU A 8 -7.20 -11.92 -8.60
C LEU A 8 -8.02 -12.41 -7.40
N LEU A 9 -7.37 -12.67 -6.27
CA LEU A 9 -8.04 -13.08 -5.05
C LEU A 9 -8.93 -11.98 -4.48
N LEU A 10 -8.52 -10.71 -4.58
CA LEU A 10 -9.32 -9.58 -4.11
C LEU A 10 -10.64 -9.41 -4.86
N ASN A 11 -10.78 -9.99 -6.04
CA ASN A 11 -12.04 -10.02 -6.78
C ASN A 11 -12.98 -11.14 -6.34
N ASP A 12 -12.52 -12.05 -5.49
CA ASP A 12 -13.35 -13.11 -4.91
C ASP A 12 -14.13 -12.53 -3.72
N PRO A 13 -15.48 -12.54 -3.72
CA PRO A 13 -16.27 -11.98 -2.63
C PRO A 13 -16.10 -12.71 -1.29
N THR A 14 -15.55 -13.92 -1.30
CA THR A 14 -15.28 -14.68 -0.06
C THR A 14 -13.90 -14.37 0.51
N PHE A 15 -13.07 -13.65 -0.22
CA PHE A 15 -11.69 -13.34 0.18
C PHE A 15 -11.64 -12.04 0.97
N SER A 16 -10.93 -12.07 2.11
CA SER A 16 -10.67 -10.88 2.93
C SER A 16 -9.24 -10.41 2.75
N ILE A 17 -9.05 -9.10 2.56
CA ILE A 17 -7.73 -8.49 2.50
C ILE A 17 -6.93 -8.72 3.79
N ASP A 18 -7.62 -8.92 4.93
CA ASP A 18 -6.99 -9.18 6.21
C ASP A 18 -6.24 -10.52 6.24
N SER A 19 -6.53 -11.42 5.30
CA SER A 19 -5.84 -12.71 5.20
C SER A 19 -4.52 -12.63 4.45
N ILE A 20 -4.18 -11.46 3.83
CA ILE A 20 -2.90 -11.23 3.18
C ILE A 20 -2.14 -10.15 3.95
N THR A 21 -0.92 -10.47 4.38
CA THR A 21 0.01 -9.46 4.85
C THR A 21 0.88 -9.00 3.69
N TYR A 22 1.32 -7.74 3.70
CA TYR A 22 2.21 -7.24 2.65
C TYR A 22 3.55 -7.96 2.62
N GLN A 23 3.96 -8.59 3.73
CA GLN A 23 5.16 -9.42 3.77
C GLN A 23 5.03 -10.68 2.92
N GLU A 24 3.80 -11.17 2.71
CA GLU A 24 3.53 -12.33 1.86
C GLU A 24 3.47 -11.95 0.39
N LEU A 25 3.32 -10.65 0.09
CA LEU A 25 3.28 -10.17 -1.27
C LEU A 25 4.69 -10.07 -1.84
N GLU A 26 4.84 -10.56 -3.05
CA GLU A 26 6.07 -10.47 -3.81
C GLU A 26 5.86 -9.57 -5.02
N MET A 27 6.90 -8.90 -5.45
CA MET A 27 6.87 -8.12 -6.68
C MET A 27 6.74 -9.05 -7.90
N ASP A 28 5.98 -8.62 -8.90
CA ASP A 28 5.88 -9.33 -10.18
C ASP A 28 7.16 -9.16 -11.00
N SER A 29 7.77 -7.98 -10.94
CA SER A 29 9.01 -7.64 -11.64
C SER A 29 10.21 -7.77 -10.70
N ASP A 30 11.39 -7.98 -11.27
CA ASP A 30 12.65 -7.95 -10.53
C ASP A 30 13.10 -6.51 -10.21
N TYR A 31 12.49 -5.49 -10.79
CA TYR A 31 12.93 -4.11 -10.66
C TYR A 31 11.85 -3.18 -10.14
N VAL A 32 10.80 -2.94 -10.91
CA VAL A 32 9.75 -1.97 -10.55
C VAL A 32 8.39 -2.52 -10.91
N ASP A 33 7.44 -2.37 -9.99
CA ASP A 33 6.01 -2.58 -10.23
C ASP A 33 5.25 -1.32 -9.91
N VAL A 34 4.30 -0.95 -10.77
CA VAL A 34 3.40 0.18 -10.54
C VAL A 34 1.97 -0.31 -10.63
N HIS A 35 1.14 0.10 -9.68
CA HIS A 35 -0.28 -0.25 -9.69
C HIS A 35 -1.13 0.87 -9.10
N GLU A 36 -2.41 0.84 -9.43
CA GLU A 36 -3.40 1.76 -8.87
C GLU A 36 -4.39 0.99 -8.03
N ASP A 37 -4.73 1.57 -6.88
CA ASP A 37 -5.69 0.99 -5.95
C ASP A 37 -6.72 2.05 -5.55
N ILE A 38 -7.94 1.58 -5.24
CA ILE A 38 -9.03 2.42 -4.78
C ILE A 38 -9.68 1.75 -3.57
N SER A 39 -9.84 2.52 -2.49
CA SER A 39 -10.63 2.11 -1.33
C SER A 39 -11.82 3.05 -1.18
N TYR A 40 -13.02 2.48 -1.10
CA TYR A 40 -14.28 3.24 -1.02
C TYR A 40 -14.79 3.41 0.41
N SER A 41 -14.36 2.54 1.29
CA SER A 41 -14.77 2.55 2.67
C SER A 41 -13.57 2.28 3.56
N LYS A 42 -13.74 2.49 4.85
CA LYS A 42 -12.67 2.19 5.78
C LYS A 42 -12.56 0.68 5.97
N ASP A 43 -11.35 0.18 5.72
CA ASP A 43 -10.96 -1.20 5.99
C ASP A 43 -9.85 -1.21 7.03
N ASN A 44 -9.83 -2.21 7.88
CA ASN A 44 -8.74 -2.37 8.82
C ASN A 44 -7.57 -3.02 8.09
N VAL A 45 -6.47 -2.27 8.00
CA VAL A 45 -5.22 -2.78 7.42
C VAL A 45 -4.20 -2.82 8.55
N ASP A 46 -3.66 -4.00 8.80
CA ASP A 46 -2.67 -4.18 9.84
C ASP A 46 -1.36 -3.48 9.48
N LEU A 47 -0.63 -3.08 10.53
CA LEU A 47 0.72 -2.57 10.38
C LEU A 47 1.59 -3.65 9.75
N HIS A 48 2.26 -3.33 8.64
CA HIS A 48 3.03 -4.29 7.87
C HIS A 48 4.34 -3.68 7.36
N SER A 49 5.25 -4.53 6.94
CA SER A 49 6.49 -4.13 6.30
C SER A 49 6.81 -5.10 5.16
N HIS A 50 7.73 -4.71 4.28
CA HIS A 50 8.20 -5.55 3.18
C HIS A 50 9.64 -5.20 2.82
N THR A 51 10.24 -6.04 1.98
CA THR A 51 11.67 -5.94 1.66
C THR A 51 11.99 -5.01 0.50
N PHE A 52 10.98 -4.49 -0.17
CA PHE A 52 11.14 -3.56 -1.28
C PHE A 52 10.75 -2.14 -0.86
N PHE A 53 11.23 -1.15 -1.60
CA PHE A 53 10.92 0.26 -1.38
C PHE A 53 9.55 0.58 -1.99
N GLU A 54 8.76 1.41 -1.31
CA GLU A 54 7.44 1.83 -1.80
C GLU A 54 7.36 3.35 -1.90
N ILE A 55 6.82 3.83 -3.02
CA ILE A 55 6.42 5.22 -3.19
C ILE A 55 4.92 5.25 -3.42
N LEU A 56 4.20 5.98 -2.59
CA LEU A 56 2.75 6.08 -2.65
C LEU A 56 2.38 7.52 -3.03
N PHE A 57 1.59 7.67 -4.08
CA PHE A 57 1.06 8.95 -4.52
C PHE A 57 -0.45 8.96 -4.32
N CYS A 58 -0.95 9.88 -3.48
CA CYS A 58 -2.37 10.02 -3.19
C CYS A 58 -3.04 10.88 -4.27
N GLN A 59 -4.00 10.31 -4.99
CA GLN A 59 -4.75 11.00 -6.05
C GLN A 59 -6.05 11.60 -5.53
N SER A 60 -6.68 10.98 -4.53
CA SER A 60 -7.89 11.49 -3.88
C SER A 60 -8.05 10.88 -2.49
N GLY A 61 -8.88 11.51 -1.69
CA GLY A 61 -9.14 11.10 -0.33
C GLY A 61 -8.40 11.96 0.68
N SER A 62 -8.79 11.80 1.94
CA SER A 62 -8.13 12.45 3.07
C SER A 62 -8.13 11.46 4.23
N LEU A 63 -6.97 11.03 4.66
CA LEU A 63 -6.83 10.04 5.73
C LEU A 63 -5.46 10.17 6.38
N GLN A 64 -5.34 9.57 7.55
CA GLN A 64 -4.04 9.48 8.21
C GLN A 64 -3.29 8.23 7.74
N TYR A 65 -1.98 8.32 7.74
CA TYR A 65 -1.10 7.23 7.33
C TYR A 65 0.08 7.16 8.29
N MET A 66 0.39 5.96 8.76
CA MET A 66 1.51 5.73 9.67
C MET A 66 2.69 5.14 8.92
N VAL A 67 3.87 5.75 9.09
CA VAL A 67 5.14 5.23 8.59
C VAL A 67 6.11 5.21 9.77
N GLY A 68 6.53 4.02 10.18
CA GLY A 68 7.27 3.87 11.43
C GLY A 68 6.43 4.38 12.60
N ASN A 69 6.97 5.33 13.35
CA ASN A 69 6.29 5.94 14.49
C ASN A 69 5.66 7.31 14.15
N THR A 70 5.66 7.71 12.89
CA THR A 70 5.19 9.03 12.47
C THR A 70 3.86 8.91 11.75
N ARG A 71 2.91 9.77 12.13
CA ARG A 71 1.62 9.91 11.44
C ARG A 71 1.67 11.07 10.48
N TYR A 72 1.13 10.85 9.29
CA TYR A 72 1.03 11.87 8.25
C TYR A 72 -0.43 12.03 7.85
N GLN A 73 -0.84 13.24 7.53
CA GLN A 73 -2.13 13.48 6.89
C GLN A 73 -1.93 13.38 5.38
N LEU A 74 -2.54 12.36 4.77
CA LEU A 74 -2.56 12.22 3.31
C LEU A 74 -3.75 12.99 2.75
N VAL A 75 -3.48 13.81 1.76
CA VAL A 75 -4.47 14.51 0.96
C VAL A 75 -4.08 14.39 -0.50
N LYS A 76 -4.93 14.88 -1.39
CA LYS A 76 -4.63 14.90 -2.83
C LYS A 76 -3.22 15.47 -3.09
N ASN A 77 -2.43 14.77 -3.91
CA ASN A 77 -1.05 15.09 -4.30
C ASN A 77 0.02 14.83 -3.23
N SER A 78 -0.34 14.24 -2.09
CA SER A 78 0.65 13.78 -1.12
C SER A 78 1.47 12.63 -1.70
N ILE A 79 2.77 12.63 -1.44
CA ILE A 79 3.68 11.54 -1.79
C ILE A 79 4.32 11.03 -0.51
N VAL A 80 4.30 9.71 -0.34
CA VAL A 80 4.93 9.04 0.81
C VAL A 80 5.99 8.08 0.30
N CYS A 81 7.17 8.16 0.88
CA CYS A 81 8.27 7.25 0.58
C CYS A 81 8.48 6.33 1.78
N ILE A 82 8.42 5.03 1.54
CA ILE A 82 8.52 4.00 2.57
C ILE A 82 9.74 3.13 2.27
N PRO A 83 10.81 3.27 3.06
CA PRO A 83 11.99 2.43 2.89
C PRO A 83 11.71 0.96 3.20
N PRO A 84 12.52 0.02 2.67
CA PRO A 84 12.41 -1.39 3.03
C PRO A 84 12.50 -1.60 4.54
N GLY A 85 11.66 -2.51 5.05
CA GLY A 85 11.66 -2.88 6.46
C GLY A 85 10.94 -1.92 7.41
N VAL A 86 10.49 -0.76 6.92
CA VAL A 86 9.76 0.19 7.76
C VAL A 86 8.28 -0.18 7.80
N SER A 87 7.74 -0.35 8.99
CA SER A 87 6.32 -0.68 9.19
C SER A 87 5.44 0.50 8.82
N HIS A 88 4.33 0.22 8.14
CA HIS A 88 3.41 1.25 7.67
C HIS A 88 1.99 0.71 7.51
N CYS A 89 1.02 1.60 7.58
CA CYS A 89 -0.38 1.28 7.28
C CYS A 89 -1.21 2.56 7.15
N PRO A 90 -2.32 2.51 6.37
CA PRO A 90 -3.31 3.56 6.44
C PRO A 90 -4.06 3.49 7.77
N LEU A 91 -4.46 4.66 8.29
CA LEU A 91 -5.28 4.77 9.49
C LEU A 91 -6.64 5.35 9.11
N TYR A 92 -7.64 4.49 9.09
CA TYR A 92 -9.01 4.90 8.77
C TYR A 92 -9.75 5.23 10.06
N LEU A 93 -9.48 6.44 10.60
CA LEU A 93 -10.07 6.87 11.86
C LEU A 93 -11.52 7.32 11.69
N GLU A 94 -11.89 7.73 10.49
CA GLU A 94 -13.21 8.24 10.15
C GLU A 94 -13.68 7.63 8.83
N GLN A 95 -14.99 7.73 8.56
CA GLN A 95 -15.55 7.37 7.27
C GLN A 95 -14.93 8.24 6.18
N LEU A 96 -14.53 7.63 5.07
CA LEU A 96 -13.97 8.36 3.94
C LEU A 96 -15.06 9.24 3.31
N SER A 97 -14.79 10.54 3.15
CA SER A 97 -15.68 11.48 2.46
C SER A 97 -15.64 11.30 0.95
N GLU A 98 -14.53 10.81 0.43
CA GLU A 98 -14.34 10.45 -0.97
C GLU A 98 -13.42 9.23 -1.05
N PRO A 99 -13.43 8.49 -2.17
CA PRO A 99 -12.58 7.33 -2.31
C PRO A 99 -11.09 7.66 -2.13
N TYR A 100 -10.39 6.79 -1.45
CA TYR A 100 -8.94 6.85 -1.35
C TYR A 100 -8.34 6.16 -2.58
N ARG A 101 -7.92 6.98 -3.53
CA ARG A 101 -7.32 6.55 -4.80
C ARG A 101 -5.82 6.85 -4.75
N ARG A 102 -5.01 5.87 -5.07
CA ARG A 102 -3.54 6.01 -5.00
C ARG A 102 -2.87 5.24 -6.12
N THR A 103 -1.74 5.75 -6.54
CA THR A 103 -0.77 5.04 -7.36
C THR A 103 0.38 4.62 -6.47
N VAL A 104 0.78 3.36 -6.56
CA VAL A 104 1.83 2.77 -5.73
C VAL A 104 2.92 2.25 -6.65
N MET A 105 4.17 2.60 -6.34
CA MET A 105 5.35 2.09 -7.03
C MET A 105 6.17 1.28 -6.04
N TRP A 106 6.43 0.03 -6.38
CA TRP A 106 7.34 -0.84 -5.64
C TRP A 106 8.66 -0.95 -6.38
N ILE A 107 9.75 -0.72 -5.69
CA ILE A 107 11.09 -0.75 -6.26
C ILE A 107 11.88 -1.83 -5.54
N SER A 108 12.34 -2.82 -6.31
CA SER A 108 13.14 -3.92 -5.77
C SER A 108 14.48 -3.43 -5.23
N ASN A 109 14.95 -4.05 -4.14
CA ASN A 109 16.28 -3.78 -3.61
C ASN A 109 17.40 -4.16 -4.58
N LYS A 110 17.12 -4.97 -5.59
CA LYS A 110 18.10 -5.31 -6.65
C LYS A 110 18.59 -4.09 -7.43
N ILE A 111 17.76 -3.01 -7.48
CA ILE A 111 18.15 -1.78 -8.19
C ILE A 111 19.31 -1.07 -7.48
N TYR A 112 19.30 -1.03 -6.14
CA TYR A 112 20.35 -0.28 -5.41
C TYR A 112 21.56 -1.13 -5.05
N HIS A 113 21.53 -2.41 -5.28
CA HIS A 113 22.62 -3.33 -4.97
C HIS A 113 23.30 -3.88 -6.21
N GLN A 114 23.26 -3.14 -7.29
CA GLN A 114 23.95 -3.49 -8.52
C GLN A 114 25.44 -3.26 -8.41
#